data_66f30d01ae51713a699010eb46587736
#
_entry.id   66f30d01ae51713a699010eb46587736
#
_cell.length_a   1.000
_cell.length_b   1.000
_cell.length_c   1.000
_cell.angle_alpha   90.00
_cell.angle_beta   90.00
_cell.angle_gamma   90.00
#
_symmetry.space_group_name_H-M   'P 1'
#
loop_
_entity.id
_entity.type
_entity.pdbx_description
1 polymer ?
#
loop_
_entity_poly.entity_id
_entity_poly.type
_entity_poly.pdbx_seq_one_letter_code
_entity_poly.pdbx_strand_id
1 'polypeptide(L)'
;MFTRSYIMKFLLFLGTVRESSPPKPVRLGSRVSKACLLCLQSHFSEHEFEIIDALDYPNDAVFKPHFAYTQHNAPTKLNNLADKIKSADGYIMISPEYNHSMSPALADLLNHFGSSLFSYKPSAIVSYSAGQWGGVRAAISMRTFLSELGCLPVSSMIHVPKAQDVFNELGEFATDDDQTSWFNYFSRTFNQLIWWAEAAKIQAECKNPHNMIASFKTSPAQRNAPKTTTN
;
A
#
# COMPACT_ATOMS: atom_id res chain seq x y z
N MET A 1 -28.35 5.05 -18.00
CA MET A 1 -27.55 5.58 -16.86
C MET A 1 -26.09 5.52 -17.32
N PHE A 2 -25.50 6.65 -17.71
CA PHE A 2 -24.10 6.67 -18.15
C PHE A 2 -23.23 6.41 -16.92
N THR A 3 -22.63 5.25 -16.82
CA THR A 3 -21.59 4.98 -15.83
C THR A 3 -20.38 5.85 -16.21
N ARG A 4 -20.14 6.86 -15.38
CA ARG A 4 -18.94 7.70 -15.52
C ARG A 4 -17.75 6.80 -15.20
N SER A 5 -16.94 6.48 -16.18
CA SER A 5 -15.69 5.75 -15.96
C SER A 5 -14.67 6.72 -15.36
N TYR A 6 -14.18 6.40 -14.16
CA TYR A 6 -13.14 7.19 -13.50
C TYR A 6 -11.77 6.59 -13.80
N ILE A 7 -10.83 7.39 -14.25
CA ILE A 7 -9.42 7.04 -14.19
C ILE A 7 -8.99 7.20 -12.74
N MET A 8 -8.57 6.09 -12.11
CA MET A 8 -8.13 6.07 -10.72
C MET A 8 -6.63 5.85 -10.63
N LYS A 9 -6.02 6.34 -9.57
CA LYS A 9 -4.59 6.23 -9.30
C LYS A 9 -4.32 5.35 -8.08
N PHE A 10 -3.45 4.36 -8.26
CA PHE A 10 -3.06 3.42 -7.21
C PHE A 10 -1.55 3.43 -6.98
N LEU A 11 -1.15 3.43 -5.70
CA LEU A 11 0.24 3.32 -5.31
C LEU A 11 0.53 1.91 -4.77
N LEU A 12 1.58 1.27 -5.32
CA LEU A 12 2.12 -0.01 -4.87
C LEU A 12 3.32 0.26 -3.97
N PHE A 13 3.16 0.16 -2.66
CA PHE A 13 4.26 0.33 -1.70
C PHE A 13 5.07 -0.96 -1.60
N LEU A 14 6.33 -0.91 -2.03
CA LEU A 14 7.27 -2.02 -1.98
C LEU A 14 8.15 -1.94 -0.74
N GLY A 15 7.79 -2.73 0.27
CA GLY A 15 8.44 -2.75 1.57
C GLY A 15 9.64 -3.69 1.67
N THR A 16 10.68 -3.50 0.86
CA THR A 16 11.92 -4.26 0.97
C THR A 16 13.13 -3.43 0.54
N VAL A 17 14.23 -3.58 1.27
CA VAL A 17 15.49 -2.86 1.02
C VAL A 17 16.67 -3.82 0.80
N ARG A 18 16.39 -5.09 0.47
CA ARG A 18 17.46 -6.04 0.15
C ARG A 18 18.20 -5.60 -1.10
N GLU A 19 19.51 -5.76 -1.08
CA GLU A 19 20.36 -5.47 -2.23
C GLU A 19 20.04 -6.40 -3.42
N SER A 20 20.02 -5.83 -4.62
CA SER A 20 19.70 -6.53 -5.88
C SER A 20 20.81 -6.41 -6.91
N SER A 21 22.00 -5.94 -6.53
CA SER A 21 23.14 -5.78 -7.44
C SER A 21 23.89 -7.10 -7.62
N PRO A 22 24.35 -7.43 -8.82
CA PRO A 22 25.17 -8.62 -9.06
C PRO A 22 26.37 -8.71 -8.09
N PRO A 23 26.73 -9.91 -7.60
CA PRO A 23 26.19 -11.22 -7.99
C PRO A 23 24.88 -11.62 -7.29
N LYS A 24 24.24 -10.75 -6.53
CA LYS A 24 22.99 -11.05 -5.87
C LYS A 24 21.82 -10.96 -6.86
N PRO A 25 20.88 -11.92 -6.82
CA PRO A 25 19.71 -11.87 -7.68
C PRO A 25 18.78 -10.70 -7.31
N VAL A 26 17.91 -10.31 -8.24
CA VAL A 26 16.87 -9.32 -7.98
C VAL A 26 16.04 -9.73 -6.77
N ARG A 27 15.84 -8.80 -5.83
CA ARG A 27 15.08 -9.03 -4.60
C ARG A 27 13.67 -9.51 -4.87
N LEU A 28 13.19 -10.47 -4.09
CA LEU A 28 11.87 -11.09 -4.29
C LEU A 28 10.73 -10.08 -4.29
N GLY A 29 10.79 -9.06 -3.43
CA GLY A 29 9.77 -8.01 -3.42
C GLY A 29 9.66 -7.27 -4.75
N SER A 30 10.76 -7.01 -5.44
CA SER A 30 10.73 -6.40 -6.77
C SER A 30 10.07 -7.32 -7.81
N ARG A 31 10.34 -8.64 -7.75
CA ARG A 31 9.67 -9.61 -8.63
C ARG A 31 8.16 -9.65 -8.37
N VAL A 32 7.75 -9.73 -7.10
CA VAL A 32 6.34 -9.71 -6.70
C VAL A 32 5.64 -8.41 -7.12
N SER A 33 6.28 -7.26 -6.92
CA SER A 33 5.68 -5.97 -7.29
C SER A 33 5.50 -5.82 -8.81
N LYS A 34 6.46 -6.31 -9.59
CA LYS A 34 6.36 -6.34 -11.06
C LYS A 34 5.24 -7.27 -11.52
N ALA A 35 5.12 -8.47 -10.94
CA ALA A 35 4.03 -9.39 -11.27
C ALA A 35 2.65 -8.81 -10.93
N CYS A 36 2.53 -8.14 -9.77
CA CYS A 36 1.30 -7.42 -9.43
C CYS A 36 1.00 -6.30 -10.44
N LEU A 37 2.01 -5.52 -10.81
CA LEU A 37 1.86 -4.44 -11.79
C LEU A 37 1.45 -4.97 -13.17
N LEU A 38 2.05 -6.07 -13.64
CA LEU A 38 1.67 -6.73 -14.89
C LEU A 38 0.20 -7.18 -14.86
N CYS A 39 -0.24 -7.81 -13.77
CA CYS A 39 -1.64 -8.21 -13.60
C CYS A 39 -2.59 -7.00 -13.64
N LEU A 40 -2.25 -5.94 -12.91
CA LEU A 40 -3.06 -4.71 -12.85
C LEU A 40 -3.16 -4.03 -14.22
N GLN A 41 -2.04 -3.89 -14.94
CA GLN A 41 -2.01 -3.29 -16.27
C GLN A 41 -2.75 -4.13 -17.31
N SER A 42 -2.75 -5.46 -17.16
CA SER A 42 -3.46 -6.37 -18.08
C SER A 42 -4.98 -6.36 -17.89
N HIS A 43 -5.46 -6.21 -16.64
CA HIS A 43 -6.89 -6.36 -16.33
C HIS A 43 -7.61 -5.02 -16.05
N PHE A 44 -6.86 -3.96 -15.76
CA PHE A 44 -7.36 -2.66 -15.34
C PHE A 44 -6.58 -1.53 -16.00
N SER A 45 -6.33 -1.68 -17.30
CA SER A 45 -5.48 -0.79 -18.12
C SER A 45 -5.96 0.66 -18.18
N GLU A 46 -7.21 0.91 -17.80
CA GLU A 46 -7.81 2.25 -17.72
C GLU A 46 -7.33 3.07 -16.51
N HIS A 47 -6.65 2.44 -15.54
CA HIS A 47 -6.19 3.07 -14.30
C HIS A 47 -4.67 3.29 -14.29
N GLU A 48 -4.22 4.18 -13.41
CA GLU A 48 -2.81 4.50 -13.23
C GLU A 48 -2.24 3.75 -12.02
N PHE A 49 -1.07 3.13 -12.21
CA PHE A 49 -0.37 2.37 -11.17
C PHE A 49 1.07 2.84 -11.06
N GLU A 50 1.51 3.14 -9.83
CA GLU A 50 2.88 3.60 -9.55
C GLU A 50 3.50 2.79 -8.40
N ILE A 51 4.71 2.27 -8.61
CA ILE A 51 5.47 1.60 -7.54
C ILE A 51 6.21 2.66 -6.72
N ILE A 52 6.03 2.61 -5.41
CA ILE A 52 6.76 3.39 -4.42
C ILE A 52 7.74 2.44 -3.73
N ASP A 53 9.01 2.55 -4.07
CA ASP A 53 10.07 1.69 -3.54
C ASP A 53 10.68 2.30 -2.28
N ALA A 54 10.72 1.55 -1.18
CA ALA A 54 11.32 2.01 0.07
C ALA A 54 12.81 2.41 -0.08
N LEU A 55 13.53 1.86 -1.06
CA LEU A 55 14.91 2.25 -1.34
C LEU A 55 15.06 3.70 -1.83
N ASP A 56 14.02 4.29 -2.40
CA ASP A 56 14.05 5.68 -2.87
C ASP A 56 13.87 6.68 -1.72
N TYR A 57 13.53 6.19 -0.54
CA TYR A 57 13.24 6.97 0.66
C TYR A 57 14.10 6.53 1.86
N PRO A 58 15.43 6.62 1.76
CA PRO A 58 16.32 6.24 2.85
C PRO A 58 16.10 7.17 4.05
N ASN A 59 16.12 6.57 5.25
CA ASN A 59 16.05 7.33 6.49
C ASN A 59 17.42 7.90 6.87
N ASP A 60 17.38 9.01 7.59
CA ASP A 60 18.50 9.51 8.36
C ASP A 60 18.81 8.57 9.57
N ALA A 61 19.91 8.82 10.25
CA ALA A 61 20.32 8.04 11.42
C ALA A 61 19.25 7.96 12.53
N VAL A 62 18.38 8.97 12.60
CA VAL A 62 17.23 9.00 13.52
C VAL A 62 15.97 9.17 12.70
N PHE A 63 15.03 8.24 12.86
CA PHE A 63 13.73 8.33 12.22
C PHE A 63 12.99 9.61 12.62
N LYS A 64 12.67 10.45 11.65
CA LYS A 64 11.87 11.64 11.85
C LYS A 64 10.73 11.65 10.83
N PRO A 65 9.48 11.45 11.28
CA PRO A 65 8.34 11.39 10.37
C PRO A 65 8.07 12.72 9.69
N HIS A 66 7.49 12.66 8.49
CA HIS A 66 7.14 13.84 7.70
C HIS A 66 6.33 14.87 8.50
N PHE A 67 5.35 14.42 9.27
CA PHE A 67 4.50 15.29 10.09
C PHE A 67 5.21 15.95 11.28
N ALA A 68 6.45 15.56 11.60
CA ALA A 68 7.27 16.17 12.64
C ALA A 68 8.12 17.35 12.13
N TYR A 69 8.11 17.61 10.82
CA TYR A 69 8.72 18.78 10.23
C TYR A 69 7.73 19.94 10.16
N THR A 70 8.25 21.17 10.21
CA THR A 70 7.48 22.31 9.71
C THR A 70 7.37 22.23 8.21
N GLN A 71 6.30 22.74 7.63
CA GLN A 71 5.97 22.61 6.21
C GLN A 71 7.13 22.96 5.24
N HIS A 72 7.96 23.96 5.62
CA HIS A 72 9.08 24.41 4.78
C HIS A 72 10.37 23.60 4.95
N ASN A 73 10.48 22.82 6.03
CA ASN A 73 11.71 22.09 6.40
C ASN A 73 11.61 20.58 6.11
N ALA A 74 10.48 20.09 5.66
CA ALA A 74 10.34 18.69 5.32
C ALA A 74 11.15 18.36 4.04
N PRO A 75 11.81 17.19 3.98
CA PRO A 75 12.51 16.75 2.79
C PRO A 75 11.59 16.74 1.58
N THR A 76 12.04 17.29 0.45
CA THR A 76 11.24 17.39 -0.79
C THR A 76 10.70 16.03 -1.24
N LYS A 77 11.48 14.96 -1.10
CA LYS A 77 11.02 13.60 -1.44
C LYS A 77 9.81 13.18 -0.61
N LEU A 78 9.79 13.48 0.69
CA LEU A 78 8.68 13.16 1.58
C LEU A 78 7.45 14.04 1.30
N ASN A 79 7.65 15.33 0.97
CA ASN A 79 6.56 16.20 0.52
C ASN A 79 5.90 15.63 -0.76
N ASN A 80 6.71 15.28 -1.75
CA ASN A 80 6.21 14.71 -3.00
C ASN A 80 5.47 13.38 -2.77
N LEU A 81 5.96 12.54 -1.86
CA LEU A 81 5.28 11.29 -1.52
C LEU A 81 3.97 11.56 -0.77
N ALA A 82 3.92 12.54 0.13
CA ALA A 82 2.68 12.95 0.78
C ALA A 82 1.61 13.39 -0.23
N ASP A 83 2.00 14.16 -1.26
CA ASP A 83 1.11 14.58 -2.34
C ASP A 83 0.63 13.40 -3.19
N LYS A 84 1.50 12.45 -3.50
CA LYS A 84 1.12 11.20 -4.18
C LYS A 84 0.11 10.40 -3.36
N ILE A 85 0.37 10.18 -2.07
CA ILE A 85 -0.55 9.47 -1.17
C ILE A 85 -1.90 10.19 -1.10
N LYS A 86 -1.88 11.50 -0.97
CA LYS A 86 -3.10 12.32 -0.93
C LYS A 86 -3.93 12.20 -2.22
N SER A 87 -3.29 12.19 -3.38
CA SER A 87 -3.96 12.13 -4.68
C SER A 87 -4.36 10.73 -5.12
N ALA A 88 -3.81 9.68 -4.53
CA ALA A 88 -4.16 8.30 -4.86
C ALA A 88 -5.57 7.93 -4.40
N ASP A 89 -6.22 7.03 -5.12
CA ASP A 89 -7.56 6.51 -4.83
C ASP A 89 -7.52 5.19 -4.03
N GLY A 90 -6.37 4.52 -3.98
CA GLY A 90 -6.17 3.31 -3.20
C GLY A 90 -4.71 2.86 -3.17
N TYR A 91 -4.43 1.83 -2.39
CA TYR A 91 -3.07 1.38 -2.11
C TYR A 91 -2.93 -0.13 -2.21
N ILE A 92 -1.74 -0.60 -2.58
CA ILE A 92 -1.34 -1.99 -2.56
C ILE A 92 -0.06 -2.08 -1.73
N MET A 93 -0.11 -2.80 -0.60
CA MET A 93 0.97 -2.92 0.36
C MET A 93 1.67 -4.24 0.18
N ILE A 94 2.91 -4.22 -0.31
CA ILE A 94 3.71 -5.40 -0.64
C ILE A 94 4.82 -5.58 0.39
N SER A 95 4.77 -6.65 1.17
CA SER A 95 5.71 -6.90 2.25
C SER A 95 6.14 -8.37 2.35
N PRO A 96 7.43 -8.64 2.61
CA PRO A 96 7.83 -9.92 3.17
C PRO A 96 7.40 -10.04 4.62
N GLU A 97 7.50 -11.24 5.17
CA GLU A 97 7.32 -11.48 6.60
C GLU A 97 8.67 -11.35 7.35
N TYR A 98 8.70 -10.50 8.37
CA TYR A 98 9.77 -10.39 9.36
C TYR A 98 9.18 -10.57 10.76
N ASN A 99 9.62 -11.61 11.47
CA ASN A 99 9.18 -11.84 12.86
C ASN A 99 7.64 -11.79 13.03
N HIS A 100 6.91 -12.43 12.12
CA HIS A 100 5.44 -12.45 12.07
C HIS A 100 4.77 -11.09 11.85
N SER A 101 5.50 -10.12 11.33
CA SER A 101 4.98 -8.78 10.99
C SER A 101 5.43 -8.36 9.59
N MET A 102 4.93 -7.22 9.14
CA MET A 102 5.45 -6.58 7.93
C MET A 102 6.92 -6.24 8.08
N SER A 103 7.59 -5.99 6.97
CA SER A 103 8.98 -5.55 7.00
C SER A 103 9.14 -4.21 7.72
N PRO A 104 10.26 -4.00 8.45
CA PRO A 104 10.59 -2.69 9.01
C PRO A 104 10.61 -1.59 7.95
N ALA A 105 11.06 -1.89 6.73
CA ALA A 105 11.13 -0.91 5.64
C ALA A 105 9.73 -0.40 5.21
N LEU A 106 8.71 -1.26 5.19
CA LEU A 106 7.35 -0.82 4.91
C LEU A 106 6.76 -0.04 6.07
N ALA A 107 6.92 -0.56 7.29
CA ALA A 107 6.44 0.10 8.49
C ALA A 107 7.02 1.51 8.62
N ASP A 108 8.30 1.65 8.39
CA ASP A 108 9.05 2.89 8.45
C ASP A 108 8.54 3.90 7.40
N LEU A 109 8.45 3.48 6.14
CA LEU A 109 7.95 4.32 5.05
C LEU A 109 6.52 4.83 5.31
N LEU A 110 5.63 3.98 5.81
CA LEU A 110 4.26 4.36 6.11
C LEU A 110 4.14 5.25 7.35
N ASN A 111 4.99 5.03 8.37
CA ASN A 111 5.00 5.84 9.59
C ASN A 111 5.48 7.29 9.39
N HIS A 112 6.03 7.63 8.23
CA HIS A 112 6.28 9.04 7.90
C HIS A 112 4.99 9.87 7.86
N PHE A 113 3.85 9.26 7.55
CA PHE A 113 2.62 9.98 7.19
C PHE A 113 1.49 9.70 8.18
N GLY A 114 0.71 10.73 8.46
CA GLY A 114 -0.46 10.62 9.34
C GLY A 114 -1.68 10.01 8.63
N SER A 115 -2.58 9.46 9.42
CA SER A 115 -3.81 8.81 8.95
C SER A 115 -4.71 9.68 8.06
N SER A 116 -4.62 11.00 8.17
CA SER A 116 -5.41 11.93 7.33
C SER A 116 -5.12 11.81 5.83
N LEU A 117 -3.93 11.31 5.43
CA LEU A 117 -3.58 11.10 4.03
C LEU A 117 -4.15 9.78 3.47
N PHE A 118 -4.30 8.77 4.32
CA PHE A 118 -4.71 7.42 3.94
C PHE A 118 -6.22 7.15 4.15
N SER A 119 -6.86 7.95 5.01
CA SER A 119 -8.23 7.69 5.45
C SER A 119 -9.23 7.65 4.29
N TYR A 120 -10.22 6.77 4.43
CA TYR A 120 -11.31 6.54 3.49
C TYR A 120 -10.91 5.96 2.13
N LYS A 121 -9.69 5.44 2.01
CA LYS A 121 -9.22 4.81 0.78
C LYS A 121 -8.97 3.33 1.02
N PRO A 122 -9.33 2.46 0.07
CA PRO A 122 -9.09 1.03 0.22
C PRO A 122 -7.61 0.69 0.07
N SER A 123 -7.22 -0.42 0.70
CA SER A 123 -5.89 -0.99 0.55
C SER A 123 -5.94 -2.50 0.35
N ALA A 124 -5.12 -3.02 -0.56
CA ALA A 124 -4.87 -4.44 -0.74
C ALA A 124 -3.57 -4.84 -0.05
N ILE A 125 -3.53 -6.04 0.49
CA ILE A 125 -2.36 -6.61 1.15
C ILE A 125 -1.80 -7.72 0.27
N VAL A 126 -0.51 -7.62 -0.05
CA VAL A 126 0.28 -8.62 -0.76
C VAL A 126 1.45 -9.02 0.12
N SER A 127 1.44 -10.24 0.61
CA SER A 127 2.55 -10.79 1.37
C SER A 127 3.27 -11.88 0.59
N TYR A 128 4.56 -12.03 0.87
CA TYR A 128 5.37 -13.06 0.22
C TYR A 128 6.47 -13.58 1.15
N SER A 129 6.98 -14.77 0.81
CA SER A 129 8.15 -15.34 1.48
C SER A 129 8.96 -16.22 0.54
N ALA A 130 10.23 -16.45 0.88
CA ALA A 130 11.03 -17.50 0.27
C ALA A 130 10.60 -18.90 0.75
N GLY A 131 9.94 -18.99 1.91
CA GLY A 131 9.41 -20.22 2.48
C GLY A 131 7.96 -20.50 2.06
N GLN A 132 7.41 -21.59 2.60
CA GLN A 132 6.11 -22.15 2.21
C GLN A 132 4.87 -21.34 2.69
N TRP A 133 5.02 -20.38 3.62
CA TRP A 133 3.87 -19.73 4.27
C TRP A 133 3.40 -18.44 3.61
N GLY A 134 4.11 -17.93 2.60
CA GLY A 134 3.69 -16.75 1.84
C GLY A 134 3.52 -15.46 2.65
N GLY A 135 4.04 -15.39 3.87
CA GLY A 135 3.94 -14.20 4.71
C GLY A 135 2.56 -13.98 5.35
N VAL A 136 1.77 -15.03 5.56
CA VAL A 136 0.39 -14.95 6.10
C VAL A 136 0.31 -14.18 7.42
N ARG A 137 1.24 -14.39 8.34
CA ARG A 137 1.22 -13.71 9.65
C ARG A 137 1.51 -12.22 9.54
N ALA A 138 2.41 -11.84 8.63
CA ALA A 138 2.63 -10.44 8.30
C ALA A 138 1.38 -9.80 7.71
N ALA A 139 0.65 -10.49 6.83
CA ALA A 139 -0.58 -9.99 6.25
C ALA A 139 -1.67 -9.73 7.30
N ILE A 140 -1.81 -10.60 8.30
CA ILE A 140 -2.75 -10.41 9.41
C ILE A 140 -2.33 -9.19 10.25
N SER A 141 -1.05 -9.07 10.60
CA SER A 141 -0.50 -7.92 11.32
C SER A 141 -0.74 -6.61 10.54
N MET A 142 -0.54 -6.62 9.23
CA MET A 142 -0.77 -5.46 8.36
C MET A 142 -2.22 -4.98 8.37
N ARG A 143 -3.21 -5.87 8.52
CA ARG A 143 -4.62 -5.44 8.63
C ARG A 143 -4.85 -4.48 9.78
N THR A 144 -4.32 -4.79 10.95
CA THR A 144 -4.46 -3.94 12.14
C THR A 144 -3.74 -2.61 11.92
N PHE A 145 -2.51 -2.66 11.43
CA PHE A 145 -1.72 -1.46 11.16
C PHE A 145 -2.40 -0.53 10.13
N LEU A 146 -2.86 -1.07 9.02
CA LEU A 146 -3.49 -0.29 7.95
C LEU A 146 -4.85 0.29 8.38
N SER A 147 -5.60 -0.43 9.20
CA SER A 147 -6.84 0.07 9.77
C SER A 147 -6.59 1.28 10.69
N GLU A 148 -5.56 1.24 11.54
CA GLU A 148 -5.16 2.36 12.38
C GLU A 148 -4.60 3.53 11.54
N LEU A 149 -3.88 3.23 10.46
CA LEU A 149 -3.41 4.23 9.50
C LEU A 149 -4.57 4.91 8.74
N GLY A 150 -5.79 4.39 8.86
CA GLY A 150 -7.01 4.96 8.26
C GLY A 150 -7.43 4.31 6.95
N CYS A 151 -6.67 3.35 6.43
CA CYS A 151 -7.05 2.59 5.25
C CYS A 151 -8.26 1.69 5.52
N LEU A 152 -8.95 1.32 4.44
CA LEU A 152 -9.93 0.23 4.42
C LEU A 152 -9.27 -1.02 3.79
N PRO A 153 -8.63 -1.93 4.56
CA PRO A 153 -8.07 -3.14 3.99
C PRO A 153 -9.18 -4.03 3.43
N VAL A 154 -9.11 -4.35 2.14
CA VAL A 154 -10.10 -5.23 1.51
C VAL A 154 -10.04 -6.64 2.10
N SER A 155 -11.14 -7.38 2.04
CA SER A 155 -11.25 -8.67 2.74
C SER A 155 -10.31 -9.74 2.17
N SER A 156 -10.12 -9.76 0.86
CA SER A 156 -9.18 -10.69 0.21
C SER A 156 -7.74 -10.21 0.34
N MET A 157 -6.81 -11.14 0.50
CA MET A 157 -5.37 -10.89 0.54
C MET A 157 -4.64 -11.81 -0.43
N ILE A 158 -3.47 -11.37 -0.89
CA ILE A 158 -2.58 -12.15 -1.74
C ILE A 158 -1.41 -12.66 -0.90
N HIS A 159 -1.17 -13.97 -0.96
CA HIS A 159 -0.04 -14.63 -0.31
C HIS A 159 0.80 -15.36 -1.34
N VAL A 160 2.08 -15.07 -1.44
CA VAL A 160 2.99 -15.69 -2.41
C VAL A 160 4.03 -16.53 -1.67
N PRO A 161 3.80 -17.83 -1.50
CA PRO A 161 4.81 -18.75 -0.97
C PRO A 161 5.90 -18.99 -2.02
N LYS A 162 7.12 -19.27 -1.57
CA LYS A 162 8.27 -19.62 -2.43
C LYS A 162 8.40 -18.69 -3.64
N ALA A 163 8.36 -17.39 -3.40
CA ALA A 163 8.28 -16.38 -4.46
C ALA A 163 9.41 -16.48 -5.50
N GLN A 164 10.57 -17.04 -5.14
CA GLN A 164 11.69 -17.32 -6.06
C GLN A 164 11.37 -18.42 -7.07
N ASP A 165 10.46 -19.33 -6.75
CA ASP A 165 10.04 -20.43 -7.61
C ASP A 165 8.86 -20.03 -8.52
N VAL A 166 8.14 -18.98 -8.13
CA VAL A 166 6.97 -18.46 -8.86
C VAL A 166 7.38 -17.44 -9.94
N PHE A 167 8.34 -16.56 -9.63
CA PHE A 167 8.71 -15.46 -10.50
C PHE A 167 10.19 -15.49 -10.88
N ASN A 168 10.48 -15.23 -12.15
CA ASN A 168 11.84 -14.91 -12.59
C ASN A 168 12.24 -13.48 -12.10
N GLU A 169 13.44 -13.02 -12.47
CA GLU A 169 13.94 -11.70 -12.04
C GLU A 169 13.19 -10.52 -12.65
N LEU A 170 12.45 -10.73 -13.72
CA LEU A 170 11.59 -9.72 -14.34
C LEU A 170 10.19 -9.67 -13.73
N GLY A 171 9.84 -10.62 -12.86
CA GLY A 171 8.50 -10.78 -12.28
C GLY A 171 7.53 -11.54 -13.19
N GLU A 172 8.05 -12.25 -14.19
CA GLU A 172 7.30 -13.07 -15.13
C GLU A 172 7.17 -14.50 -14.60
N PHE A 173 6.16 -15.21 -15.06
CA PHE A 173 5.87 -16.60 -14.73
C PHE A 173 6.59 -17.56 -15.69
N ALA A 174 6.75 -18.81 -15.24
CA ALA A 174 7.43 -19.83 -16.04
C ALA A 174 6.65 -20.23 -17.30
N THR A 175 5.32 -20.22 -17.22
CA THR A 175 4.40 -20.58 -18.31
C THR A 175 3.20 -19.64 -18.37
N ASP A 176 2.50 -19.60 -19.52
CA ASP A 176 1.27 -18.82 -19.67
C ASP A 176 0.13 -19.38 -18.81
N ASP A 177 0.10 -20.68 -18.56
CA ASP A 177 -0.88 -21.32 -17.67
C ASP A 177 -0.67 -20.91 -16.22
N ASP A 178 0.60 -20.83 -15.76
CA ASP A 178 0.94 -20.30 -14.45
C ASP A 178 0.54 -18.83 -14.33
N GLN A 179 0.86 -18.02 -15.33
CA GLN A 179 0.46 -16.62 -15.37
C GLN A 179 -1.06 -16.45 -15.25
N THR A 180 -1.82 -17.20 -16.02
CA THR A 180 -3.29 -17.17 -16.00
C THR A 180 -3.82 -17.52 -14.61
N SER A 181 -3.29 -18.58 -14.00
CA SER A 181 -3.69 -19.04 -12.68
C SER A 181 -3.40 -18.01 -11.59
N TRP A 182 -2.19 -17.44 -11.61
CA TRP A 182 -1.79 -16.39 -10.66
C TRP A 182 -2.54 -15.08 -10.88
N PHE A 183 -2.79 -14.68 -12.11
CA PHE A 183 -3.58 -13.48 -12.40
C PHE A 183 -5.03 -13.63 -11.94
N ASN A 184 -5.64 -14.79 -12.11
CA ASN A 184 -6.96 -15.09 -11.55
C ASN A 184 -6.95 -15.00 -10.01
N TYR A 185 -5.90 -15.49 -9.36
CA TYR A 185 -5.75 -15.39 -7.92
C TYR A 185 -5.56 -13.93 -7.45
N PHE A 186 -4.72 -13.14 -8.12
CA PHE A 186 -4.49 -11.73 -7.81
C PHE A 186 -5.74 -10.88 -8.06
N SER A 187 -6.41 -11.10 -9.17
CA SER A 187 -7.60 -10.35 -9.59
C SER A 187 -8.74 -10.43 -8.58
N ARG A 188 -8.84 -11.52 -7.81
CA ARG A 188 -9.81 -11.63 -6.72
C ARG A 188 -9.66 -10.51 -5.69
N THR A 189 -8.43 -10.11 -5.39
CA THR A 189 -8.12 -9.04 -4.44
C THR A 189 -8.18 -7.66 -5.12
N PHE A 190 -7.64 -7.56 -6.34
CA PHE A 190 -7.59 -6.29 -7.06
C PHE A 190 -8.98 -5.82 -7.51
N ASN A 191 -9.88 -6.73 -7.90
CA ASN A 191 -11.27 -6.37 -8.15
C ASN A 191 -11.95 -5.73 -6.92
N GLN A 192 -11.71 -6.27 -5.72
CA GLN A 192 -12.23 -5.67 -4.49
C GLN A 192 -11.62 -4.28 -4.23
N LEU A 193 -10.32 -4.14 -4.46
CA LEU A 193 -9.64 -2.86 -4.29
C LEU A 193 -10.24 -1.79 -5.19
N ILE A 194 -10.38 -2.08 -6.47
CA ILE A 194 -10.87 -1.14 -7.48
C ILE A 194 -12.34 -0.81 -7.22
N TRP A 195 -13.17 -1.81 -6.94
CA TRP A 195 -14.58 -1.60 -6.61
C TRP A 195 -14.78 -0.65 -5.41
N TRP A 196 -14.01 -0.86 -4.33
CA TRP A 196 -14.06 0.01 -3.17
C TRP A 196 -13.47 1.39 -3.43
N ALA A 197 -12.44 1.51 -4.25
CA ALA A 197 -11.87 2.80 -4.63
C ALA A 197 -12.88 3.62 -5.44
N GLU A 198 -13.57 3.00 -6.39
CA GLU A 198 -14.62 3.64 -7.17
C GLU A 198 -15.79 4.08 -6.28
N ALA A 199 -16.28 3.21 -5.41
CA ALA A 199 -17.34 3.53 -4.47
C ALA A 199 -16.97 4.70 -3.54
N ALA A 200 -15.75 4.71 -3.01
CA ALA A 200 -15.23 5.78 -2.18
C ALA A 200 -15.13 7.11 -2.94
N LYS A 201 -14.64 7.06 -4.19
CA LYS A 201 -14.51 8.24 -5.05
C LYS A 201 -15.86 8.85 -5.38
N ILE A 202 -16.84 8.04 -5.79
CA ILE A 202 -18.22 8.48 -6.06
C ILE A 202 -18.85 9.11 -4.80
N GLN A 203 -18.69 8.46 -3.66
CA GLN A 203 -19.25 8.97 -2.41
C GLN A 203 -18.57 10.27 -1.98
N ALA A 204 -17.26 10.40 -2.18
CA ALA A 204 -16.51 11.62 -1.83
C ALA A 204 -16.91 12.84 -2.66
N GLU A 205 -17.35 12.64 -3.91
CA GLU A 205 -17.92 13.73 -4.73
C GLU A 205 -19.23 14.27 -4.13
N CYS A 206 -20.04 13.39 -3.54
CA CYS A 206 -21.30 13.79 -2.87
C CYS A 206 -21.05 14.35 -1.48
N LYS A 207 -20.17 13.70 -0.71
CA LYS A 207 -19.87 14.03 0.69
C LYS A 207 -18.39 13.76 0.95
N ASN A 208 -17.57 14.80 0.84
CA ASN A 208 -16.16 14.66 1.18
C ASN A 208 -15.98 14.36 2.68
N PRO A 209 -15.51 13.18 3.07
CA PRO A 209 -15.42 12.75 4.46
C PRO A 209 -14.48 13.63 5.29
N HIS A 210 -13.43 14.19 4.68
CA HIS A 210 -12.51 15.11 5.36
C HIS A 210 -13.15 16.43 5.76
N ASN A 211 -14.31 16.77 5.19
CA ASN A 211 -15.08 17.96 5.55
C ASN A 211 -16.19 17.70 6.58
N MET A 212 -16.54 16.42 6.78
CA MET A 212 -17.67 16.03 7.64
C MET A 212 -17.31 15.94 9.12
N ILE A 213 -16.08 15.59 9.44
CA ILE A 213 -15.65 15.32 10.81
C ILE A 213 -14.57 16.32 11.22
N ALA A 214 -14.88 17.16 12.20
CA ALA A 214 -13.96 18.18 12.70
C ALA A 214 -12.63 17.61 13.21
N SER A 215 -12.64 16.39 13.73
CA SER A 215 -11.45 15.70 14.22
C SER A 215 -10.38 15.44 13.16
N PHE A 216 -10.72 15.38 11.86
CA PHE A 216 -9.71 15.31 10.79
C PHE A 216 -9.03 16.66 10.50
N LYS A 217 -9.61 17.75 10.99
CA LYS A 217 -9.06 19.11 10.86
C LYS A 217 -8.25 19.52 12.08
N THR A 218 -8.26 18.74 13.15
CA THR A 218 -7.64 19.04 14.44
C THR A 218 -6.44 18.14 14.71
N SER A 219 -5.69 18.46 15.78
CA SER A 219 -4.58 17.64 16.25
C SER A 219 -5.01 16.18 16.52
N PRO A 220 -4.16 15.18 16.23
CA PRO A 220 -4.43 13.78 16.56
C PRO A 220 -4.88 13.53 17.99
N ALA A 221 -4.33 14.27 18.94
CA ALA A 221 -4.69 14.18 20.36
C ALA A 221 -6.18 14.51 20.65
N GLN A 222 -6.84 15.22 19.75
CA GLN A 222 -8.25 15.60 19.88
C GLN A 222 -9.21 14.61 19.21
N ARG A 223 -8.72 13.56 18.57
CA ARG A 223 -9.51 12.52 17.91
C ARG A 223 -9.92 11.37 18.83
N ASN A 224 -9.36 11.31 20.01
CA ASN A 224 -9.58 10.25 20.99
C ASN A 224 -10.79 10.54 21.88
N ALA A 225 -10.80 9.98 23.08
CA ALA A 225 -11.91 10.14 24.03
C ALA A 225 -12.26 11.62 24.30
N PRO A 226 -13.52 11.92 24.58
CA PRO A 226 -13.92 13.26 25.02
C PRO A 226 -13.11 13.70 26.24
N LYS A 227 -12.84 15.00 26.35
CA LYS A 227 -12.22 15.54 27.56
C LYS A 227 -13.15 15.29 28.74
N THR A 228 -12.65 14.64 29.78
CA THR A 228 -13.33 14.64 31.07
C THR A 228 -13.32 16.08 31.60
N THR A 229 -14.48 16.66 31.72
CA THR A 229 -14.63 17.88 32.52
C THR A 229 -14.34 17.49 33.98
N THR A 230 -13.12 17.70 34.42
CA THR A 230 -12.86 17.79 35.87
C THR A 230 -13.58 19.01 36.35
N ASN A 231 -14.62 18.81 37.19
CA ASN A 231 -15.22 19.85 38.01
C ASN A 231 -14.21 20.44 38.95
#